data_0c3cf63f705e3983df90c17f8c96b18b
#
_entry.id   0c3cf63f705e3983df90c17f8c96b18b
#
_cell.length_a   1.000
_cell.length_b   1.000
_cell.length_c   1.000
_cell.angle_alpha   90.00
_cell.angle_beta   90.00
_cell.angle_gamma   90.00
#
_symmetry.space_group_name_H-M   'P 1'
#
loop_
_entity.id
_entity.type
_entity.pdbx_description
1 polymer ?
#
loop_
_entity_poly.entity_id
_entity_poly.type
_entity_poly.pdbx_seq_one_letter_code
_entity_poly.pdbx_strand_id
1 'polypeptide(L)'
;MYKRQIVAVIVVALIFWFLNKTKTGKSMRAYSDNEDLALLSGINPERVVMITWIITGALAALAGTLYGLDKSYKPFTYLSLLLPIFASAIVGGVGSPVGAIIGGYVIAFSELFITFAYKKVATYMLPAAWAPEGLVQLLSTDYKIAVSFVILLVVLLIRPTGLFAGKTI
;
A
#
# COMPACT_ATOMS: atom_id res chain seq x y z
N MET A 1 13.24 -8.53 -12.99
CA MET A 1 12.89 -7.56 -11.95
C MET A 1 12.29 -6.26 -12.50
N TYR A 2 12.94 -5.60 -13.45
CA TYR A 2 12.49 -4.29 -14.00
C TYR A 2 11.09 -4.27 -14.64
N LYS A 3 10.68 -5.37 -15.28
CA LYS A 3 9.36 -5.43 -15.97
C LYS A 3 8.19 -5.16 -15.02
N ARG A 4 8.22 -5.69 -13.78
CA ARG A 4 7.15 -5.46 -12.80
C ARG A 4 7.10 -4.03 -12.31
N GLN A 5 8.26 -3.40 -12.09
CA GLN A 5 8.34 -1.99 -11.69
C GLN A 5 7.77 -1.08 -12.78
N ILE A 6 8.12 -1.37 -14.05
CA ILE A 6 7.58 -0.61 -15.19
C ILE A 6 6.06 -0.73 -15.26
N VAL A 7 5.52 -1.95 -15.13
CA VAL A 7 4.07 -2.18 -15.12
C VAL A 7 3.41 -1.42 -13.97
N ALA A 8 3.96 -1.51 -12.75
CA ALA A 8 3.41 -0.79 -11.59
C ALA A 8 3.39 0.73 -11.82
N VAL A 9 4.48 1.31 -12.34
CA VAL A 9 4.55 2.75 -12.65
C VAL A 9 3.54 3.14 -13.72
N ILE A 10 3.40 2.36 -14.78
CA ILE A 10 2.42 2.61 -15.85
C ILE A 10 1.00 2.56 -15.29
N VAL A 11 0.67 1.55 -14.49
CA VAL A 11 -0.67 1.40 -13.88
C VAL A 11 -0.98 2.57 -12.96
N VAL A 12 -0.04 2.98 -12.11
CA VAL A 12 -0.20 4.15 -11.24
C VAL A 12 -0.42 5.41 -12.06
N ALA A 13 0.40 5.64 -13.10
CA ALA A 13 0.26 6.80 -13.97
C ALA A 13 -1.10 6.83 -14.69
N LEU A 14 -1.58 5.69 -15.18
CA LEU A 14 -2.89 5.54 -15.83
C LEU A 14 -4.04 5.87 -14.86
N ILE A 15 -3.97 5.40 -13.61
CA ILE A 15 -4.99 5.69 -12.60
C ILE A 15 -5.01 7.18 -12.27
N PHE A 16 -3.86 7.80 -12.06
CA PHE A 16 -3.79 9.25 -11.83
C PHE A 16 -4.31 10.06 -13.01
N TRP A 17 -3.96 9.65 -14.22
CA TRP A 17 -4.48 10.27 -15.44
C TRP A 17 -6.00 10.11 -15.50
N PHE A 18 -6.53 8.90 -15.27
CA PHE A 18 -7.96 8.61 -15.26
C PHE A 18 -8.70 9.48 -14.24
N LEU A 19 -8.26 9.48 -12.97
CA LEU A 19 -8.90 10.23 -11.89
C LEU A 19 -8.87 11.75 -12.11
N ASN A 20 -7.82 12.29 -12.75
CA ASN A 20 -7.65 13.72 -12.90
C ASN A 20 -8.22 14.28 -14.22
N LYS A 21 -8.15 13.50 -15.30
CA LYS A 21 -8.46 14.00 -16.64
C LYS A 21 -9.79 13.52 -17.18
N THR A 22 -10.35 12.39 -16.72
CA THR A 22 -11.63 11.90 -17.23
C THR A 22 -12.82 12.49 -16.48
N LYS A 23 -13.96 12.58 -17.17
CA LYS A 23 -15.24 13.02 -16.54
C LYS A 23 -15.63 12.07 -15.41
N THR A 24 -15.53 10.76 -15.64
CA THR A 24 -15.85 9.74 -14.65
C THR A 24 -14.94 9.82 -13.41
N GLY A 25 -13.63 9.99 -13.59
CA GLY A 25 -12.70 10.15 -12.48
C GLY A 25 -12.99 11.41 -11.65
N LYS A 26 -13.37 12.51 -12.30
CA LYS A 26 -13.80 13.73 -11.61
C LYS A 26 -15.10 13.51 -10.82
N SER A 27 -16.09 12.80 -11.41
CA SER A 27 -17.32 12.42 -10.71
C SER A 27 -17.06 11.53 -9.50
N MET A 28 -16.13 10.57 -9.61
CA MET A 28 -15.73 9.71 -8.50
C MET A 28 -15.15 10.54 -7.33
N ARG A 29 -14.28 11.50 -7.62
CA ARG A 29 -13.73 12.37 -6.58
C ARG A 29 -14.77 13.29 -5.97
N ALA A 30 -15.61 13.91 -6.78
CA ALA A 30 -16.70 14.74 -6.28
C ALA A 30 -17.66 13.96 -5.38
N TYR A 31 -17.98 12.73 -5.74
CA TYR A 31 -18.81 11.83 -4.94
C TYR A 31 -18.13 11.43 -3.63
N SER A 32 -16.83 11.16 -3.66
CA SER A 32 -16.03 10.85 -2.46
C SER A 32 -15.85 12.05 -1.51
N ASP A 33 -15.80 13.27 -2.07
CA ASP A 33 -15.62 14.49 -1.28
C ASP A 33 -16.92 14.89 -0.57
N ASN A 34 -18.05 14.85 -1.29
CA ASN A 34 -19.38 15.13 -0.72
C ASN A 34 -20.47 14.47 -1.57
N GLU A 35 -21.08 13.42 -1.02
CA GLU A 35 -22.10 12.61 -1.67
C GLU A 35 -23.35 13.45 -2.00
N ASP A 36 -23.83 14.23 -1.05
CA ASP A 36 -25.08 15.03 -1.22
C ASP A 36 -24.92 16.08 -2.32
N LEU A 37 -23.80 16.80 -2.34
CA LEU A 37 -23.52 17.79 -3.39
C LEU A 37 -23.32 17.14 -4.75
N ALA A 38 -22.73 15.96 -4.80
CA ALA A 38 -22.55 15.22 -6.04
C ALA A 38 -23.90 14.76 -6.61
N LEU A 39 -24.81 14.28 -5.77
CA LEU A 39 -26.18 13.92 -6.15
C LEU A 39 -26.97 15.13 -6.68
N LEU A 40 -26.90 16.25 -5.99
CA LEU A 40 -27.54 17.51 -6.42
C LEU A 40 -26.97 18.03 -7.75
N SER A 41 -25.70 17.70 -8.04
CA SER A 41 -25.04 18.04 -9.31
C SER A 41 -25.37 17.05 -10.45
N GLY A 42 -26.26 16.08 -10.21
CA GLY A 42 -26.71 15.12 -11.22
C GLY A 42 -25.73 13.95 -11.45
N ILE A 43 -24.80 13.71 -10.53
CA ILE A 43 -23.90 12.55 -10.59
C ILE A 43 -24.67 11.31 -10.17
N ASN A 44 -24.69 10.29 -11.04
CA ASN A 44 -25.35 9.01 -10.74
C ASN A 44 -24.42 8.15 -9.85
N PRO A 45 -24.82 7.87 -8.59
CA PRO A 45 -24.01 7.11 -7.65
C PRO A 45 -23.77 5.66 -8.08
N GLU A 46 -24.80 5.02 -8.67
CA GLU A 46 -24.67 3.62 -9.10
C GLU A 46 -23.58 3.45 -10.16
N ARG A 47 -23.49 4.39 -11.11
CA ARG A 47 -22.41 4.38 -12.11
C ARG A 47 -21.06 4.57 -11.48
N VAL A 48 -20.92 5.49 -10.54
CA VAL A 48 -19.66 5.76 -9.83
C VAL A 48 -19.21 4.51 -9.09
N VAL A 49 -20.10 3.91 -8.30
CA VAL A 49 -19.81 2.70 -7.52
C VAL A 49 -19.46 1.53 -8.43
N MET A 50 -20.25 1.29 -9.49
CA MET A 50 -19.98 0.19 -10.43
C MET A 50 -18.60 0.32 -11.10
N ILE A 51 -18.25 1.50 -11.58
CA ILE A 51 -16.96 1.74 -12.23
C ILE A 51 -15.82 1.59 -11.22
N THR A 52 -16.02 2.05 -9.98
CA THR A 52 -15.04 1.86 -8.89
C THR A 52 -14.77 0.38 -8.65
N TRP A 53 -15.81 -0.45 -8.57
CA TRP A 53 -15.66 -1.89 -8.39
C TRP A 53 -14.92 -2.56 -9.55
N ILE A 54 -15.23 -2.19 -10.80
CA ILE A 54 -14.55 -2.72 -11.99
C ILE A 54 -13.05 -2.37 -11.95
N ILE A 55 -12.72 -1.11 -11.68
CA ILE A 55 -11.32 -0.66 -11.62
C ILE A 55 -10.58 -1.36 -10.48
N THR A 56 -11.17 -1.40 -9.28
CA THR A 56 -10.57 -2.05 -8.12
C THR A 56 -10.36 -3.54 -8.36
N GLY A 57 -11.33 -4.23 -8.94
CA GLY A 57 -11.20 -5.64 -9.31
C GLY A 57 -10.09 -5.89 -10.33
N ALA A 58 -9.99 -5.06 -11.36
CA ALA A 58 -8.92 -5.15 -12.35
C ALA A 58 -7.54 -4.91 -11.73
N LEU A 59 -7.41 -3.93 -10.84
CA LEU A 59 -6.16 -3.65 -10.13
C LEU A 59 -5.78 -4.78 -9.18
N ALA A 60 -6.75 -5.35 -8.46
CA ALA A 60 -6.51 -6.47 -7.56
C ALA A 60 -6.05 -7.71 -8.35
N ALA A 61 -6.66 -7.99 -9.50
CA ALA A 61 -6.24 -9.08 -10.38
C ALA A 61 -4.81 -8.88 -10.91
N LEU A 62 -4.48 -7.67 -11.37
CA LEU A 62 -3.12 -7.34 -11.81
C LEU A 62 -2.10 -7.47 -10.68
N ALA A 63 -2.38 -6.92 -9.51
CA ALA A 63 -1.50 -7.01 -8.35
C ALA A 63 -1.30 -8.47 -7.91
N GLY A 64 -2.39 -9.25 -7.85
CA GLY A 64 -2.35 -10.66 -7.50
C GLY A 64 -1.54 -11.50 -8.48
N THR A 65 -1.68 -11.27 -9.78
CA THR A 65 -0.88 -11.97 -10.80
C THR A 65 0.59 -11.60 -10.73
N LEU A 66 0.92 -10.33 -10.59
CA LEU A 66 2.32 -9.88 -10.44
C LEU A 66 2.98 -10.43 -9.18
N TYR A 67 2.24 -10.50 -8.08
CA TYR A 67 2.73 -11.11 -6.84
C TYR A 67 2.91 -12.62 -6.96
N GLY A 68 1.94 -13.32 -7.57
CA GLY A 68 1.99 -14.77 -7.79
C GLY A 68 3.15 -15.21 -8.68
N LEU A 69 3.51 -14.40 -9.68
CA LEU A 69 4.70 -14.62 -10.52
C LEU A 69 6.02 -14.52 -9.73
N ASP A 70 6.03 -13.81 -8.61
CA ASP A 70 7.22 -13.68 -7.77
C ASP A 70 7.32 -14.75 -6.68
N LYS A 71 6.20 -15.02 -5.99
CA LYS A 71 6.15 -15.83 -4.77
C LYS A 71 5.52 -17.22 -4.95
N SER A 72 5.09 -17.55 -6.14
CA SER A 72 4.28 -18.73 -6.47
C SER A 72 2.84 -18.63 -5.95
N TYR A 73 1.93 -19.36 -6.64
CA TYR A 73 0.52 -19.45 -6.28
C TYR A 73 0.32 -20.54 -5.23
N LYS A 74 0.50 -20.20 -3.94
CA LYS A 74 0.24 -21.13 -2.83
C LYS A 74 -1.05 -20.75 -2.12
N PRO A 75 -1.84 -21.71 -1.61
CA PRO A 75 -2.98 -21.43 -0.76
C PRO A 75 -2.56 -20.54 0.44
N PHE A 76 -3.41 -19.65 0.86
CA PHE A 76 -3.21 -18.75 2.00
C PHE A 76 -2.08 -17.73 1.90
N THR A 77 -1.22 -17.74 0.87
CA THR A 77 -0.15 -16.74 0.70
C THR A 77 -0.71 -15.32 0.61
N TYR A 78 -1.85 -15.15 -0.03
CA TYR A 78 -2.50 -13.84 -0.16
C TYR A 78 -3.17 -13.36 1.12
N LEU A 79 -3.53 -14.29 2.02
CA LEU A 79 -4.12 -13.94 3.31
C LEU A 79 -3.13 -13.17 4.19
N SER A 80 -1.85 -13.51 4.13
CA SER A 80 -0.80 -12.81 4.87
C SER A 80 -0.56 -11.37 4.39
N LEU A 81 -0.99 -11.03 3.17
CA LEU A 81 -0.91 -9.66 2.63
C LEU A 81 -2.07 -8.78 3.07
N LEU A 82 -3.16 -9.36 3.59
CA LEU A 82 -4.37 -8.61 3.92
C LEU A 82 -4.05 -7.49 4.93
N LEU A 83 -3.37 -7.82 6.01
CA LEU A 83 -3.04 -6.86 7.07
C LEU A 83 -2.09 -5.75 6.58
N PRO A 84 -0.96 -6.03 5.89
CA PRO A 84 -0.12 -5.01 5.28
C PRO A 84 -0.85 -4.09 4.29
N ILE A 85 -1.80 -4.63 3.50
CA ILE A 85 -2.60 -3.84 2.55
C ILE A 85 -3.52 -2.87 3.30
N PHE A 86 -4.26 -3.35 4.30
CA PHE A 86 -5.09 -2.47 5.14
C PHE A 86 -4.24 -1.45 5.90
N ALA A 87 -3.12 -1.88 6.48
CA ALA A 87 -2.20 -0.98 7.17
C ALA A 87 -1.70 0.13 6.23
N SER A 88 -1.33 -0.20 5.00
CA SER A 88 -0.85 0.78 4.02
C SER A 88 -1.93 1.79 3.62
N ALA A 89 -3.18 1.35 3.44
CA ALA A 89 -4.29 2.23 3.10
C ALA A 89 -4.64 3.18 4.25
N ILE A 90 -4.68 2.68 5.48
CA ILE A 90 -5.01 3.48 6.66
C ILE A 90 -3.86 4.43 7.03
N VAL A 91 -2.63 3.93 7.05
CA VAL A 91 -1.41 4.74 7.31
C VAL A 91 -1.26 5.82 6.25
N GLY A 92 -1.52 5.49 4.99
CA GLY A 92 -1.50 6.46 3.89
C GLY A 92 -2.57 7.54 4.00
N GLY A 93 -3.70 7.21 4.59
CA GLY A 93 -4.89 8.06 4.73
C GLY A 93 -6.01 7.62 3.79
N VAL A 94 -7.14 7.28 4.41
CA VAL A 94 -8.35 6.86 3.67
C VAL A 94 -8.84 8.03 2.83
N GLY A 95 -9.14 7.76 1.55
CA GLY A 95 -9.56 8.79 0.59
C GLY A 95 -8.42 9.44 -0.22
N SER A 96 -7.15 9.15 0.09
CA SER A 96 -6.00 9.68 -0.67
C SER A 96 -5.29 8.59 -1.47
N PRO A 97 -5.44 8.52 -2.80
CA PRO A 97 -4.71 7.54 -3.63
C PRO A 97 -3.19 7.69 -3.54
N VAL A 98 -2.70 8.92 -3.45
CA VAL A 98 -1.27 9.21 -3.23
C VAL A 98 -0.83 8.72 -1.86
N GLY A 99 -1.67 8.99 -0.84
CA GLY A 99 -1.44 8.52 0.52
C GLY A 99 -1.32 7.00 0.59
N ALA A 100 -2.22 6.26 -0.04
CA ALA A 100 -2.20 4.80 -0.06
C ALA A 100 -0.89 4.24 -0.67
N ILE A 101 -0.38 4.85 -1.74
CA ILE A 101 0.88 4.45 -2.37
C ILE A 101 2.06 4.71 -1.41
N ILE A 102 2.13 5.90 -0.82
CA ILE A 102 3.20 6.25 0.12
C ILE A 102 3.11 5.40 1.38
N GLY A 103 1.90 5.17 1.91
CA GLY A 103 1.65 4.26 3.03
C GLY A 103 2.14 2.84 2.74
N GLY A 104 1.91 2.34 1.53
CA GLY A 104 2.44 1.05 1.07
C GLY A 104 3.98 0.99 1.09
N TYR A 105 4.64 2.05 0.63
CA TYR A 105 6.09 2.14 0.72
C TYR A 105 6.58 2.22 2.18
N VAL A 106 5.94 3.02 3.01
CA VAL A 106 6.30 3.13 4.44
C VAL A 106 6.21 1.77 5.13
N ILE A 107 5.11 1.05 4.95
CA ILE A 107 4.93 -0.29 5.52
C ILE A 107 5.98 -1.26 4.97
N ALA A 108 6.15 -1.34 3.65
CA ALA A 108 7.07 -2.27 3.01
C ALA A 108 8.54 -2.02 3.41
N PHE A 109 8.98 -0.76 3.45
CA PHE A 109 10.33 -0.40 3.90
C PHE A 109 10.53 -0.66 5.40
N SER A 110 9.53 -0.38 6.22
CA SER A 110 9.61 -0.66 7.66
C SER A 110 9.71 -2.16 7.94
N GLU A 111 8.88 -2.98 7.27
CA GLU A 111 8.98 -4.43 7.35
C GLU A 111 10.37 -4.92 6.93
N LEU A 112 10.85 -4.44 5.78
CA LEU A 112 12.17 -4.81 5.28
C LEU A 112 13.27 -4.41 6.25
N PHE A 113 13.24 -3.16 6.74
CA PHE A 113 14.25 -2.62 7.65
C PHE A 113 14.32 -3.40 8.96
N ILE A 114 13.17 -3.72 9.56
CA ILE A 114 13.11 -4.41 10.85
C ILE A 114 13.47 -5.90 10.72
N THR A 115 13.12 -6.55 9.59
CA THR A 115 13.38 -7.98 9.39
C THR A 115 14.67 -8.26 8.59
N PHE A 116 15.41 -7.21 8.21
CA PHE A 116 16.62 -7.38 7.41
C PHE A 116 17.75 -7.99 8.22
N ALA A 117 18.49 -8.91 7.61
CA ALA A 117 19.68 -9.51 8.21
C ALA A 117 20.88 -8.57 8.05
N TYR A 118 21.23 -7.84 9.08
CA TYR A 118 22.34 -6.88 9.08
C TYR A 118 23.74 -7.53 9.19
N LYS A 119 23.81 -8.85 9.25
CA LYS A 119 25.08 -9.58 9.37
C LYS A 119 26.11 -9.15 8.35
N LYS A 120 25.71 -9.01 7.08
CA LYS A 120 26.62 -8.57 6.01
C LYS A 120 27.16 -7.16 6.26
N VAL A 121 26.28 -6.24 6.68
CA VAL A 121 26.67 -4.85 6.96
C VAL A 121 27.61 -4.81 8.16
N ALA A 122 27.31 -5.55 9.22
CA ALA A 122 28.16 -5.65 10.41
C ALA A 122 29.53 -6.23 10.07
N THR A 123 29.60 -7.26 9.22
CA THR A 123 30.87 -7.88 8.79
C THR A 123 31.72 -6.92 7.96
N TYR A 124 31.12 -5.99 7.20
CA TYR A 124 31.87 -4.98 6.45
C TYR A 124 32.33 -3.80 7.32
N MET A 125 31.60 -3.49 8.39
CA MET A 125 31.88 -2.32 9.24
C MET A 125 32.74 -2.64 10.47
N LEU A 126 32.75 -3.89 10.92
CA LEU A 126 33.51 -4.32 12.12
C LEU A 126 34.74 -5.14 11.73
N PRO A 127 35.85 -5.03 12.48
CA PRO A 127 37.01 -5.93 12.34
C PRO A 127 36.58 -7.39 12.49
N ALA A 128 37.25 -8.30 11.77
CA ALA A 128 36.94 -9.74 11.73
C ALA A 128 36.81 -10.40 13.11
N ALA A 129 37.52 -9.89 14.12
CA ALA A 129 37.46 -10.38 15.51
C ALA A 129 36.14 -10.09 16.25
N TRP A 130 35.32 -9.16 15.73
CA TRP A 130 34.06 -8.71 16.33
C TRP A 130 32.87 -9.02 15.45
N ALA A 131 33.07 -9.77 14.37
CA ALA A 131 31.98 -10.15 13.46
C ALA A 131 31.01 -11.09 14.21
N PRO A 132 29.71 -10.78 14.26
CA PRO A 132 28.73 -11.60 14.95
C PRO A 132 28.57 -12.97 14.23
N GLU A 133 28.61 -14.06 14.98
CA GLU A 133 28.45 -15.43 14.45
C GLU A 133 27.01 -15.70 13.99
N GLY A 134 26.01 -15.00 14.57
CA GLY A 134 24.59 -15.14 14.28
C GLY A 134 24.06 -14.17 13.23
N LEU A 135 22.80 -14.38 12.82
CA LEU A 135 22.05 -13.42 12.01
C LEU A 135 21.70 -12.21 12.89
N VAL A 136 22.29 -11.07 12.61
CA VAL A 136 21.92 -9.81 13.28
C VAL A 136 20.62 -9.31 12.66
N GLN A 137 19.50 -9.68 13.25
CA GLN A 137 18.15 -9.24 12.87
C GLN A 137 17.49 -8.59 14.08
N LEU A 138 16.72 -7.52 13.85
CA LEU A 138 15.89 -6.94 14.91
C LEU A 138 14.73 -7.88 15.24
N LEU A 139 14.09 -8.45 14.20
CA LEU A 139 13.03 -9.45 14.32
C LEU A 139 13.18 -10.52 13.25
N SER A 140 12.77 -11.75 13.55
CA SER A 140 12.64 -12.80 12.54
C SER A 140 11.63 -12.42 11.46
N THR A 141 11.85 -12.94 10.26
CA THR A 141 10.96 -12.72 9.09
C THR A 141 9.51 -13.19 9.36
N ASP A 142 9.32 -14.12 10.29
CA ASP A 142 7.99 -14.62 10.69
C ASP A 142 7.14 -13.55 11.37
N TYR A 143 7.77 -12.53 11.98
CA TYR A 143 7.09 -11.41 12.63
C TYR A 143 6.78 -10.24 11.70
N LYS A 144 6.93 -10.41 10.39
CA LYS A 144 6.71 -9.36 9.40
C LYS A 144 5.32 -8.73 9.50
N ILE A 145 4.30 -9.56 9.68
CA ILE A 145 2.91 -9.13 9.84
C ILE A 145 2.72 -8.31 11.12
N ALA A 146 3.41 -8.67 12.20
CA ALA A 146 3.36 -7.93 13.45
C ALA A 146 3.91 -6.51 13.31
N VAL A 147 4.95 -6.31 12.48
CA VAL A 147 5.50 -4.98 12.19
C VAL A 147 4.46 -4.08 11.56
N SER A 148 3.76 -4.56 10.53
CA SER A 148 2.68 -3.80 9.87
C SER A 148 1.57 -3.44 10.85
N PHE A 149 1.21 -4.37 11.74
CA PHE A 149 0.17 -4.14 12.76
C PHE A 149 0.59 -3.09 13.79
N VAL A 150 1.81 -3.16 14.30
CA VAL A 150 2.34 -2.17 15.25
C VAL A 150 2.38 -0.78 14.63
N ILE A 151 2.85 -0.66 13.39
CA ILE A 151 2.88 0.63 12.68
C ILE A 151 1.46 1.17 12.50
N LEU A 152 0.51 0.30 12.11
CA LEU A 152 -0.89 0.69 12.00
C LEU A 152 -1.43 1.24 13.32
N LEU A 153 -1.21 0.55 14.44
CA LEU A 153 -1.65 1.00 15.77
C LEU A 153 -1.01 2.34 16.15
N VAL A 154 0.30 2.48 15.96
CA VAL A 154 1.02 3.72 16.27
C VAL A 154 0.46 4.89 15.47
N VAL A 155 0.24 4.71 14.17
CA VAL A 155 -0.31 5.76 13.31
C VAL A 155 -1.74 6.10 13.70
N LEU A 156 -2.59 5.12 13.99
CA LEU A 156 -3.97 5.38 14.44
C LEU A 156 -4.03 6.12 15.78
N LEU A 157 -3.09 5.85 16.69
CA LEU A 157 -3.02 6.57 17.98
C LEU A 157 -2.55 8.01 17.84
N ILE A 158 -1.60 8.28 16.92
CA ILE A 158 -1.01 9.61 16.76
C ILE A 158 -1.80 10.44 15.75
N ARG A 159 -2.22 9.82 14.63
CA ARG A 159 -2.97 10.46 13.54
C ARG A 159 -4.04 9.52 12.97
N PRO A 160 -5.25 9.51 13.54
CA PRO A 160 -6.34 8.63 13.11
C PRO A 160 -6.78 8.84 11.65
N THR A 161 -6.48 9.99 11.07
CA THR A 161 -6.78 10.31 9.65
C THR A 161 -5.70 9.82 8.68
N GLY A 162 -4.61 9.20 9.18
CA GLY A 162 -3.46 8.80 8.38
C GLY A 162 -2.47 9.94 8.13
N LEU A 163 -1.37 9.62 7.42
CA LEU A 163 -0.28 10.58 7.15
C LEU A 163 -0.69 11.65 6.13
N PHE A 164 -1.50 11.28 5.15
CA PHE A 164 -1.99 12.14 4.07
C PHE A 164 -3.51 12.23 4.17
N ALA A 165 -4.02 12.86 5.21
CA ALA A 165 -5.44 13.10 5.35
C ALA A 165 -5.97 13.77 4.08
N GLY A 166 -6.88 13.10 3.37
CA GLY A 166 -7.77 13.79 2.45
C GLY A 166 -8.47 14.88 3.26
N LYS A 167 -8.72 16.04 2.67
CA LYS A 167 -9.40 17.16 3.35
C LYS A 167 -10.64 16.63 4.05
N THR A 168 -10.55 16.45 5.37
CA THR A 168 -11.73 16.38 6.21
C THR A 168 -12.28 17.79 6.28
N ILE A 169 -13.40 18.00 5.66
CA ILE A 169 -14.24 19.19 5.89
C ILE A 169 -14.91 19.02 7.22
#